data_ca1526cbc1eb8d40af55dae8daade712
#
_entry.id   ca1526cbc1eb8d40af55dae8daade712
#
_cell.length_a   1.000
_cell.length_b   1.000
_cell.length_c   1.000
_cell.angle_alpha   90.00
_cell.angle_beta   90.00
_cell.angle_gamma   90.00
#
_symmetry.space_group_name_H-M   'P 1'
#
loop_
_entity.id
_entity.type
_entity.pdbx_description
1 polymer ?
#
loop_
_entity_poly.entity_id
_entity_poly.type
_entity_poly.pdbx_seq_one_letter_code
_entity_poly.pdbx_strand_id
1 'polypeptide(L)' 'MEHFRVEVIRIIESLPQEYQIVLRAHYLGNKSAEEIANLLGVPADSVARIIKAGKAALARELGL' A
#
# COMPACT_ATOMS: atom_id res chain seq x y z
N MET A 1 -9.96 -5.22 -15.01
CA MET A 1 -8.67 -5.48 -14.37
C MET A 1 -7.76 -4.28 -14.42
N GLU A 2 -7.41 -3.85 -15.62
CA GLU A 2 -6.57 -2.68 -15.80
C GLU A 2 -7.15 -1.43 -15.16
N HIS A 3 -8.46 -1.27 -15.31
CA HIS A 3 -9.17 -0.13 -14.77
C HIS A 3 -9.05 -0.04 -13.25
N PHE A 4 -9.23 -1.17 -12.57
CA PHE A 4 -9.11 -1.24 -11.12
C PHE A 4 -7.69 -0.90 -10.68
N ARG A 5 -6.70 -1.41 -11.42
CA ARG A 5 -5.30 -1.15 -11.11
C ARG A 5 -4.94 0.32 -11.21
N VAL A 6 -5.49 1.00 -12.22
CA VAL A 6 -5.27 2.44 -12.40
C VAL A 6 -5.87 3.21 -11.21
N GLU A 7 -7.04 2.83 -10.75
CA GLU A 7 -7.66 3.47 -9.59
C GLU A 7 -6.82 3.29 -8.34
N VAL A 8 -6.30 2.08 -8.12
CA VAL A 8 -5.43 1.81 -6.98
C VAL A 8 -4.19 2.69 -7.02
N ILE A 9 -3.57 2.80 -8.19
CA ILE A 9 -2.37 3.64 -8.35
C ILE A 9 -2.68 5.10 -8.03
N ARG A 10 -3.81 5.62 -8.50
CA ARG A 10 -4.19 7.01 -8.23
C ARG A 10 -4.37 7.27 -6.75
N ILE A 11 -5.02 6.35 -6.05
CA ILE A 11 -5.25 6.51 -4.62
C ILE A 11 -3.91 6.49 -3.88
N ILE A 12 -3.02 5.56 -4.25
CA ILE A 12 -1.70 5.48 -3.64
C ILE A 12 -0.93 6.78 -3.87
N GLU A 13 -0.99 7.33 -5.07
CA GLU A 13 -0.27 8.56 -5.40
C GLU A 13 -0.76 9.78 -4.63
N SER A 14 -1.97 9.73 -4.10
CA SER A 14 -2.51 10.80 -3.29
C SER A 14 -2.06 10.75 -1.84
N LEU A 15 -1.38 9.70 -1.44
CA LEU A 15 -0.95 9.48 -0.06
C LEU A 15 0.49 9.98 0.16
N PRO A 16 0.91 10.14 1.43
CA PRO A 16 2.28 10.52 1.73
C PRO A 16 3.27 9.54 1.10
N GLN A 17 4.46 10.05 0.76
CA GLN A 17 5.45 9.26 0.02
C GLN A 17 5.83 7.96 0.70
N GLU A 18 5.98 7.95 2.01
CA GLU A 18 6.34 6.73 2.74
C GLU A 18 5.25 5.66 2.62
N TYR A 19 4.00 6.10 2.54
CA TYR A 19 2.89 5.18 2.33
C TYR A 19 2.93 4.62 0.91
N GLN A 20 3.28 5.46 -0.06
CA GLN A 20 3.33 5.04 -1.46
C GLN A 20 4.34 3.90 -1.66
N ILE A 21 5.51 4.00 -1.05
CA ILE A 21 6.55 2.98 -1.19
C ILE A 21 6.03 1.63 -0.72
N VAL A 22 5.46 1.60 0.48
CA VAL A 22 4.95 0.37 1.06
C VAL A 22 3.77 -0.19 0.28
N LEU A 23 2.82 0.67 -0.08
CA LEU A 23 1.61 0.21 -0.74
C LEU A 23 1.85 -0.26 -2.17
N ARG A 24 2.79 0.36 -2.87
CA ARG A 24 3.18 -0.14 -4.19
C ARG A 24 3.82 -1.51 -4.10
N ALA A 25 4.71 -1.70 -3.13
CA ALA A 25 5.36 -2.99 -2.94
C ALA A 25 4.34 -4.07 -2.59
N HIS A 26 3.35 -3.73 -1.78
CA HIS A 26 2.35 -4.69 -1.35
C HIS A 26 1.32 -5.01 -2.44
N TYR A 27 0.69 -3.98 -3.00
CA TYR A 27 -0.41 -4.18 -3.95
C TYR A 27 0.06 -4.44 -5.38
N LEU A 28 1.13 -3.83 -5.80
CA LEU A 28 1.63 -4.00 -7.17
C LEU A 28 2.76 -5.01 -7.25
N GLY A 29 3.56 -5.12 -6.19
CA GLY A 29 4.68 -6.05 -6.16
C GLY A 29 4.38 -7.37 -5.47
N ASN A 30 3.19 -7.55 -4.94
CA ASN A 30 2.76 -8.76 -4.24
C ASN A 30 3.67 -9.17 -3.09
N LYS A 31 4.26 -8.19 -2.40
CA LYS A 31 5.15 -8.46 -1.28
C LYS A 31 4.38 -8.43 0.03
N SER A 32 4.78 -9.30 0.96
CA SER A 32 4.20 -9.33 2.29
C SER A 32 4.75 -8.20 3.15
N ALA A 33 4.08 -7.92 4.27
CA ALA A 33 4.57 -6.92 5.22
C ALA A 33 5.98 -7.24 5.70
N GLU A 34 6.26 -8.51 5.95
CA GLU A 34 7.57 -8.93 6.41
C GLU A 34 8.65 -8.72 5.36
N GLU A 35 8.35 -9.05 4.10
CA GLU A 35 9.28 -8.82 3.01
C GLU A 35 9.60 -7.34 2.85
N ILE A 36 8.58 -6.51 2.92
CA ILE A 36 8.74 -5.06 2.79
C ILE A 36 9.56 -4.52 3.96
N ALA A 37 9.25 -4.99 5.17
CA ALA A 37 9.99 -4.58 6.36
C ALA A 37 11.48 -4.90 6.23
N ASN A 38 11.80 -6.09 5.73
CA ASN A 38 13.19 -6.49 5.52
C ASN A 38 13.87 -5.62 4.49
N LEU A 39 13.18 -5.31 3.39
CA LEU A 39 13.74 -4.49 2.33
C LEU A 39 14.02 -3.06 2.80
N LEU A 40 13.16 -2.51 3.63
CA LEU A 40 13.28 -1.13 4.11
C LEU A 40 14.06 -1.01 5.41
N GLY A 41 14.34 -2.12 6.08
CA GLY A 41 15.05 -2.09 7.35
C GLY A 41 14.22 -1.47 8.47
N VAL A 42 12.91 -1.72 8.48
CA VAL A 42 12.00 -1.19 9.50
C VAL A 42 11.23 -2.34 10.14
N PRO A 43 10.61 -2.10 11.32
CA PRO A 43 9.81 -3.14 11.97
C PRO A 43 8.59 -3.53 11.11
N ALA A 44 8.26 -4.81 11.11
CA ALA A 44 7.11 -5.31 10.37
C ALA A 44 5.80 -4.67 10.83
N ASP A 45 5.70 -4.34 12.11
CA ASP A 45 4.51 -3.67 12.66
C ASP A 45 4.26 -2.33 11.99
N SER A 46 5.33 -1.59 11.69
CA SER A 46 5.21 -0.29 11.02
C SER A 46 4.65 -0.46 9.63
N VAL A 47 5.14 -1.47 8.91
CA VAL A 47 4.65 -1.77 7.56
C VAL A 47 3.20 -2.23 7.62
N ALA A 48 2.85 -3.08 8.57
CA ALA A 48 1.48 -3.57 8.72
C ALA A 48 0.50 -2.43 8.97
N ARG A 49 0.89 -1.43 9.76
CA ARG A 49 0.04 -0.25 10.01
C ARG A 49 -0.20 0.55 8.74
N ILE A 50 0.84 0.71 7.92
CA ILE A 50 0.72 1.43 6.65
C ILE A 50 -0.21 0.67 5.71
N ILE A 51 -0.05 -0.64 5.63
CA ILE A 51 -0.93 -1.46 4.78
C ILE A 51 -2.38 -1.34 5.25
N LYS A 52 -2.61 -1.39 6.55
CA LYS A 52 -3.95 -1.25 7.11
C LYS A 52 -4.56 0.10 6.78
N ALA A 53 -3.78 1.17 6.94
CA ALA A 53 -4.23 2.52 6.62
C ALA A 53 -4.51 2.67 5.12
N GLY A 54 -3.65 2.10 4.29
CA GLY A 54 -3.84 2.12 2.85
C GLY A 54 -5.08 1.35 2.42
N LYS A 55 -5.31 0.21 3.05
CA LYS A 55 -6.50 -0.59 2.79
C LYS A 55 -7.77 0.18 3.11
N ALA A 56 -7.77 0.91 4.23
CA ALA A 56 -8.91 1.74 4.61
C ALA A 56 -9.13 2.87 3.60
N ALA A 57 -8.04 3.49 3.13
CA ALA A 57 -8.13 4.55 2.14
C ALA A 57 -8.67 4.02 0.81
N LEU A 58 -8.20 2.86 0.39
CA LEU A 58 -8.69 2.23 -0.84
C LEU A 58 -10.18 1.89 -0.73
N ALA A 59 -10.59 1.34 0.40
CA ALA A 59 -11.99 0.98 0.61
C ALA A 59 -12.88 2.23 0.55
N ARG A 60 -12.44 3.31 1.19
CA ARG A 60 -13.20 4.56 1.21
C ARG A 60 -13.31 5.18 -0.18
N GLU A 61 -12.19 5.25 -0.90
CA GLU A 61 -12.17 5.88 -2.22
C GLU A 61 -12.88 5.05 -3.28
N LEU A 62 -12.83 3.74 -3.16
CA LEU A 62 -13.46 2.84 -4.13
C LEU A 62 -14.91 2.50 -3.74
N GLY A 63 -15.38 2.95 -2.59
CA GLY A 63 -16.74 2.69 -2.15
C GLY A 63 -16.99 1.26 -1.68
N LEU A 64 -15.96 0.62 -1.17
CA LEU A 64 -16.06 -0.77 -0.72
C LEU A 64 -16.60 -0.90 0.70
#